data_eb2a5528fb46aa497861063d292d453b
#
_entry.id   eb2a5528fb46aa497861063d292d453b
#
_cell.length_a   1.000
_cell.length_b   1.000
_cell.length_c   1.000
_cell.angle_alpha   90.00
_cell.angle_beta   90.00
_cell.angle_gamma   90.00
#
_symmetry.space_group_name_H-M   'P 1'
#
loop_
_entity.id
_entity.type
_entity.pdbx_description
1 polymer ?
#
loop_
_entity_poly.entity_id
_entity_poly.type
_entity_poly.pdbx_seq_one_letter_code
_entity_poly.pdbx_strand_id
1 'polypeptide(L)'
;MSYVILDLEWNGSYSKVLHKFVNEIIEIGAVKLDDELNVCDTFTMLVAPKIGKKLCSKVKQLTKITNEELKDDGVSFIKAISLFSDFLGDGVLMTWSDSDLHALIENYSYYTGRTRLPFLSRYCNLQSYCEDCLDLHDSSCQLGLGACAEMAGVDFSEYDQHRALADVYLTLECMKAFYGKYPLKPYIKDAVCDEFYDRLLFKNHFVTDINSPDVDKSVMFFDCEDCGKPLVQLSKWRLHNKSFTAEFSCKYCRKKFNGRVSFKKKFDEVSVKKKLNEKVEKKPEIKEQVNTVSAN
;
A
#
# COMPACT_ATOMS: atom_id res chain seq x y z
N MET A 1 -23.48 6.73 16.70
CA MET A 1 -22.82 5.79 15.71
C MET A 1 -21.66 5.16 16.44
N SER A 2 -21.44 3.84 16.35
CA SER A 2 -20.26 3.24 16.98
C SER A 2 -19.14 3.07 15.95
N TYR A 3 -17.91 3.16 16.43
CA TYR A 3 -16.70 2.93 15.65
C TYR A 3 -15.94 1.73 16.22
N VAL A 4 -15.26 0.97 15.38
CA VAL A 4 -14.41 -0.14 15.83
C VAL A 4 -13.06 0.00 15.12
N ILE A 5 -12.02 0.35 15.87
CA ILE A 5 -10.65 0.36 15.35
C ILE A 5 -10.10 -1.06 15.47
N LEU A 6 -9.55 -1.57 14.38
CA LEU A 6 -8.97 -2.90 14.23
C LEU A 6 -7.51 -2.79 13.84
N ASP A 7 -6.70 -3.63 14.42
CA ASP A 7 -5.34 -3.97 13.97
C ASP A 7 -5.15 -5.47 13.98
N LEU A 8 -4.31 -5.99 13.10
CA LEU A 8 -4.05 -7.40 12.91
C LEU A 8 -2.56 -7.68 12.92
N GLU A 9 -2.16 -8.73 13.65
CA GLU A 9 -0.84 -9.31 13.46
C GLU A 9 -0.92 -10.53 12.54
N TRP A 10 0.06 -10.68 11.64
CA TRP A 10 0.09 -11.82 10.71
C TRP A 10 1.47 -12.41 10.48
N ASN A 11 1.47 -13.65 10.12
CA ASN A 11 2.67 -14.39 9.70
C ASN A 11 2.61 -14.67 8.19
N GLY A 12 3.66 -14.27 7.45
CA GLY A 12 3.77 -14.59 6.04
C GLY A 12 3.96 -16.08 5.81
N SER A 13 2.91 -16.76 5.38
CA SER A 13 2.87 -18.22 5.20
C SER A 13 2.64 -18.59 3.73
N TYR A 14 3.40 -19.59 3.21
CA TYR A 14 3.16 -20.07 1.85
C TYR A 14 2.02 -21.08 1.82
N SER A 15 0.94 -20.72 1.15
CA SER A 15 -0.21 -21.60 0.94
C SER A 15 0.02 -22.51 -0.27
N LYS A 16 0.08 -23.84 -0.03
CA LYS A 16 0.12 -24.84 -1.10
C LYS A 16 -1.18 -24.93 -1.88
N VAL A 17 -2.29 -24.55 -1.28
CA VAL A 17 -3.62 -24.55 -1.91
C VAL A 17 -3.77 -23.38 -2.88
N LEU A 18 -3.32 -22.18 -2.48
CA LEU A 18 -3.41 -20.98 -3.29
C LEU A 18 -2.17 -20.73 -4.16
N HIS A 19 -1.11 -21.54 -4.00
CA HIS A 19 0.19 -21.38 -4.67
C HIS A 19 0.80 -19.98 -4.54
N LYS A 20 0.60 -19.33 -3.38
CA LYS A 20 1.10 -17.98 -3.07
C LYS A 20 1.37 -17.81 -1.58
N PHE A 21 2.12 -16.75 -1.24
CA PHE A 21 2.20 -16.28 0.14
C PHE A 21 0.88 -15.62 0.57
N VAL A 22 0.48 -15.90 1.80
CA VAL A 22 -0.70 -15.36 2.47
C VAL A 22 -0.24 -14.73 3.78
N ASN A 23 -0.74 -13.57 4.11
CA ASN A 23 -0.60 -12.95 5.42
C ASN A 23 -1.59 -13.63 6.39
N GLU A 24 -1.17 -14.77 6.97
CA GLU A 24 -2.00 -15.56 7.86
C GLU A 24 -2.15 -14.86 9.21
N ILE A 25 -3.36 -14.47 9.55
CA ILE A 25 -3.67 -13.73 10.78
C ILE A 25 -3.39 -14.62 11.99
N ILE A 26 -2.67 -14.07 12.98
CA ILE A 26 -2.30 -14.73 14.24
C ILE A 26 -2.81 -14.00 15.47
N GLU A 27 -3.14 -12.71 15.38
CA GLU A 27 -3.77 -11.92 16.43
C GLU A 27 -4.75 -10.93 15.83
N ILE A 28 -5.88 -10.72 16.50
CA ILE A 28 -6.87 -9.69 16.21
C ILE A 28 -6.98 -8.81 17.45
N GLY A 29 -6.71 -7.53 17.31
CA GLY A 29 -6.93 -6.51 18.34
C GLY A 29 -7.96 -5.49 17.87
N ALA A 30 -8.91 -5.12 18.71
CA ALA A 30 -9.87 -4.07 18.38
C ALA A 30 -10.41 -3.37 19.63
N VAL A 31 -10.80 -2.10 19.47
CA VAL A 31 -11.58 -1.35 20.46
C VAL A 31 -12.86 -0.83 19.83
N LYS A 32 -13.93 -0.86 20.61
CA LYS A 32 -15.23 -0.29 20.24
C LYS A 32 -15.39 1.07 20.91
N LEU A 33 -15.77 2.06 20.13
CA LEU A 33 -15.91 3.44 20.57
C LEU A 33 -17.34 3.93 20.38
N ASP A 34 -17.74 4.86 21.24
CA ASP A 34 -18.94 5.67 21.03
C ASP A 34 -18.65 6.82 20.03
N ASP A 35 -19.61 7.71 19.80
CA ASP A 35 -19.48 8.86 18.92
C ASP A 35 -18.64 10.02 19.51
N GLU A 36 -18.31 9.95 20.79
CA GLU A 36 -17.39 10.85 21.50
C GLU A 36 -15.96 10.28 21.57
N LEU A 37 -15.68 9.14 20.93
CA LEU A 37 -14.43 8.38 20.94
C LEU A 37 -14.02 7.83 22.31
N ASN A 38 -14.99 7.59 23.21
CA ASN A 38 -14.75 6.85 24.45
C ASN A 38 -14.72 5.36 24.16
N VAL A 39 -13.78 4.64 24.80
CA VAL A 39 -13.69 3.18 24.68
C VAL A 39 -14.85 2.55 25.47
N CYS A 40 -15.74 1.85 24.75
CA CYS A 40 -16.87 1.13 25.31
C CYS A 40 -16.57 -0.34 25.57
N ASP A 41 -15.73 -0.94 24.71
CA ASP A 41 -15.40 -2.38 24.78
C ASP A 41 -14.08 -2.66 24.07
N THR A 42 -13.48 -3.80 24.39
CA THR A 42 -12.17 -4.21 23.86
C THR A 42 -12.21 -5.67 23.43
N PHE A 43 -11.61 -5.96 22.29
CA PHE A 43 -11.50 -7.31 21.75
C PHE A 43 -10.04 -7.65 21.51
N THR A 44 -9.60 -8.80 21.99
CA THR A 44 -8.29 -9.38 21.67
C THR A 44 -8.42 -10.89 21.52
N MET A 45 -7.81 -11.45 20.48
CA MET A 45 -7.90 -12.88 20.19
C MET A 45 -6.69 -13.38 19.43
N LEU A 46 -6.05 -14.43 19.98
CA LEU A 46 -5.03 -15.17 19.24
C LEU A 46 -5.70 -16.15 18.28
N VAL A 47 -5.13 -16.26 17.07
CA VAL A 47 -5.63 -17.14 16.01
C VAL A 47 -4.60 -18.22 15.71
N ALA A 48 -5.01 -19.47 15.88
CA ALA A 48 -4.16 -20.62 15.59
C ALA A 48 -3.91 -20.77 14.09
N PRO A 49 -2.66 -20.65 13.60
CA PRO A 49 -2.35 -20.74 12.19
C PRO A 49 -2.58 -22.15 11.64
N LYS A 50 -3.09 -22.25 10.41
CA LYS A 50 -3.29 -23.52 9.68
C LYS A 50 -2.49 -23.61 8.39
N ILE A 51 -2.11 -22.47 7.81
CA ILE A 51 -1.35 -22.40 6.55
C ILE A 51 0.12 -22.61 6.87
N GLY A 52 0.65 -21.82 7.81
CA GLY A 52 2.03 -21.91 8.30
C GLY A 52 2.14 -22.85 9.51
N LYS A 53 3.17 -23.71 9.51
CA LYS A 53 3.42 -24.60 10.65
C LYS A 53 4.12 -23.92 11.83
N LYS A 54 4.83 -22.83 11.57
CA LYS A 54 5.62 -22.08 12.54
C LYS A 54 5.68 -20.61 12.18
N LEU A 55 5.72 -19.75 13.18
CA LEU A 55 5.99 -18.34 13.00
C LEU A 55 7.41 -18.12 12.46
N CYS A 56 7.57 -17.18 11.54
CA CYS A 56 8.90 -16.76 11.13
C CYS A 56 9.60 -15.97 12.26
N SER A 57 10.93 -16.03 12.28
CA SER A 57 11.72 -15.42 13.36
C SER A 57 11.47 -13.92 13.51
N LYS A 58 11.27 -13.22 12.39
CA LYS A 58 11.00 -11.77 12.40
C LYS A 58 9.67 -11.45 13.08
N VAL A 59 8.60 -12.21 12.80
CA VAL A 59 7.29 -12.03 13.44
C VAL A 59 7.39 -12.26 14.93
N LYS A 60 8.03 -13.37 15.38
CA LYS A 60 8.26 -13.63 16.80
C LYS A 60 9.02 -12.50 17.51
N GLN A 61 10.03 -11.95 16.85
CA GLN A 61 10.84 -10.87 17.41
C GLN A 61 10.03 -9.57 17.54
N LEU A 62 9.17 -9.27 16.57
CA LEU A 62 8.36 -8.06 16.58
C LEU A 62 7.16 -8.18 17.52
N THR A 63 6.31 -9.19 17.30
CA THR A 63 5.06 -9.36 18.04
C THR A 63 5.23 -9.98 19.41
N LYS A 64 6.37 -10.66 19.64
CA LYS A 64 6.67 -11.51 20.81
C LYS A 64 5.69 -12.67 20.99
N ILE A 65 4.79 -12.89 20.05
CA ILE A 65 3.90 -14.05 20.02
C ILE A 65 4.73 -15.33 19.79
N THR A 66 4.44 -16.35 20.57
CA THR A 66 5.12 -17.66 20.48
C THR A 66 4.25 -18.71 19.80
N ASN A 67 4.88 -19.79 19.30
CA ASN A 67 4.11 -20.91 18.76
C ASN A 67 3.31 -21.63 19.86
N GLU A 68 3.82 -21.62 21.07
CA GLU A 68 3.24 -22.21 22.27
C GLU A 68 1.93 -21.48 22.62
N GLU A 69 1.94 -20.14 22.72
CA GLU A 69 0.74 -19.33 22.94
C GLU A 69 -0.31 -19.57 21.85
N LEU A 70 0.08 -19.58 20.58
CA LEU A 70 -0.87 -19.83 19.48
C LEU A 70 -1.47 -21.23 19.51
N LYS A 71 -0.73 -22.21 20.05
CA LYS A 71 -1.20 -23.59 20.21
C LYS A 71 -2.16 -23.73 21.38
N ASP A 72 -1.86 -23.09 22.52
CA ASP A 72 -2.58 -23.28 23.79
C ASP A 72 -3.82 -22.35 23.87
N ASP A 73 -3.69 -21.10 23.43
CA ASP A 73 -4.72 -20.05 23.55
C ASP A 73 -5.35 -19.66 22.21
N GLY A 74 -4.72 -20.01 21.08
CA GLY A 74 -5.22 -19.66 19.76
C GLY A 74 -6.50 -20.40 19.37
N VAL A 75 -7.50 -19.67 18.91
CA VAL A 75 -8.73 -20.26 18.36
C VAL A 75 -8.66 -20.38 16.82
N SER A 76 -9.57 -21.15 16.24
CA SER A 76 -9.65 -21.19 14.75
C SER A 76 -10.07 -19.85 14.18
N PHE A 77 -9.56 -19.51 12.97
CA PHE A 77 -9.91 -18.27 12.28
C PHE A 77 -11.44 -18.07 12.17
N ILE A 78 -12.18 -19.12 11.82
CA ILE A 78 -13.65 -19.04 11.70
C ILE A 78 -14.32 -18.67 13.03
N LYS A 79 -13.83 -19.21 14.15
CA LYS A 79 -14.34 -18.84 15.48
C LYS A 79 -13.97 -17.41 15.83
N ALA A 80 -12.70 -17.00 15.59
CA ALA A 80 -12.25 -15.64 15.85
C ALA A 80 -13.07 -14.61 15.08
N ILE A 81 -13.29 -14.85 13.77
CA ILE A 81 -14.03 -13.92 12.91
C ILE A 81 -15.52 -13.88 13.22
N SER A 82 -16.12 -14.99 13.69
CA SER A 82 -17.51 -14.97 14.16
C SER A 82 -17.66 -14.09 15.39
N LEU A 83 -16.78 -14.24 16.38
CA LEU A 83 -16.81 -13.43 17.60
C LEU A 83 -16.49 -11.95 17.30
N PHE A 84 -15.56 -11.69 16.38
CA PHE A 84 -15.27 -10.34 15.92
C PHE A 84 -16.44 -9.70 15.17
N SER A 85 -17.16 -10.47 14.36
CA SER A 85 -18.39 -10.01 13.68
C SER A 85 -19.45 -9.57 14.68
N ASP A 86 -19.64 -10.34 15.76
CA ASP A 86 -20.58 -10.00 16.83
C ASP A 86 -20.13 -8.74 17.59
N PHE A 87 -18.82 -8.62 17.84
CA PHE A 87 -18.22 -7.44 18.46
C PHE A 87 -18.38 -6.18 17.59
N LEU A 88 -18.11 -6.27 16.27
CA LEU A 88 -18.30 -5.17 15.33
C LEU A 88 -19.74 -4.71 15.27
N GLY A 89 -20.68 -5.64 15.14
CA GLY A 89 -22.11 -5.34 14.98
C GLY A 89 -22.38 -4.44 13.78
N ASP A 90 -23.08 -3.33 14.00
CA ASP A 90 -23.39 -2.31 13.01
C ASP A 90 -22.38 -1.14 13.00
N GLY A 91 -21.25 -1.28 13.71
CA GLY A 91 -20.20 -0.27 13.81
C GLY A 91 -19.50 0.02 12.47
N VAL A 92 -18.81 1.16 12.41
CA VAL A 92 -17.88 1.47 11.32
C VAL A 92 -16.55 0.81 11.62
N LEU A 93 -16.12 -0.13 10.78
CA LEU A 93 -14.77 -0.70 10.89
C LEU A 93 -13.74 0.34 10.45
N MET A 94 -12.71 0.54 11.27
CA MET A 94 -11.61 1.44 10.98
C MET A 94 -10.28 0.70 11.12
N THR A 95 -9.35 0.93 10.21
CA THR A 95 -7.98 0.43 10.31
C THR A 95 -7.01 1.58 10.03
N TRP A 96 -5.75 1.45 10.49
CA TRP A 96 -4.74 2.46 10.15
C TRP A 96 -4.58 2.58 8.63
N SER A 97 -4.47 1.46 7.92
CA SER A 97 -4.40 1.42 6.46
C SER A 97 -5.30 0.32 5.90
N ASP A 98 -5.39 0.21 4.57
CA ASP A 98 -6.14 -0.88 3.93
C ASP A 98 -5.46 -2.26 4.08
N SER A 99 -4.24 -2.34 4.65
CA SER A 99 -3.47 -3.59 4.78
C SER A 99 -4.19 -4.64 5.63
N ASP A 100 -4.76 -4.22 6.76
CA ASP A 100 -5.52 -5.09 7.68
C ASP A 100 -6.77 -5.63 7.01
N LEU A 101 -7.49 -4.76 6.31
CA LEU A 101 -8.68 -5.19 5.57
C LEU A 101 -8.32 -6.16 4.45
N HIS A 102 -7.21 -5.95 3.74
CA HIS A 102 -6.70 -6.90 2.74
C HIS A 102 -6.35 -8.26 3.38
N ALA A 103 -5.63 -8.25 4.51
CA ALA A 103 -5.30 -9.49 5.23
C ALA A 103 -6.56 -10.21 5.70
N LEU A 104 -7.55 -9.48 6.22
CA LEU A 104 -8.82 -10.03 6.66
C LEU A 104 -9.59 -10.70 5.50
N ILE A 105 -9.73 -10.02 4.36
CA ILE A 105 -10.37 -10.57 3.16
C ILE A 105 -9.60 -11.79 2.62
N GLU A 106 -8.26 -11.74 2.59
CA GLU A 106 -7.44 -12.85 2.13
C GLU A 106 -7.63 -14.11 2.98
N ASN A 107 -7.61 -13.96 4.31
CA ASN A 107 -7.87 -15.06 5.23
C ASN A 107 -9.32 -15.55 5.12
N TYR A 108 -10.31 -14.65 5.09
CA TYR A 108 -11.70 -15.01 4.93
C TYR A 108 -11.93 -15.79 3.63
N SER A 109 -11.31 -15.35 2.54
CA SER A 109 -11.37 -16.06 1.27
C SER A 109 -10.73 -17.44 1.32
N TYR A 110 -9.60 -17.59 2.01
CA TYR A 110 -8.93 -18.88 2.18
C TYR A 110 -9.83 -19.91 2.86
N TYR A 111 -10.53 -19.50 3.95
CA TYR A 111 -11.32 -20.41 4.74
C TYR A 111 -12.76 -20.63 4.23
N THR A 112 -13.33 -19.65 3.51
CA THR A 112 -14.76 -19.68 3.11
C THR A 112 -14.98 -19.73 1.60
N GLY A 113 -13.96 -19.46 0.79
CA GLY A 113 -14.06 -19.27 -0.65
C GLY A 113 -14.72 -17.95 -1.07
N ARG A 114 -15.01 -17.03 -0.12
CA ARG A 114 -15.71 -15.76 -0.39
C ARG A 114 -14.74 -14.60 -0.23
N THR A 115 -14.81 -13.63 -1.14
CA THR A 115 -13.97 -12.41 -1.12
C THR A 115 -14.65 -11.22 -0.48
N ARG A 116 -15.90 -11.36 -0.03
CA ARG A 116 -16.67 -10.33 0.67
C ARG A 116 -16.89 -10.74 2.11
N LEU A 117 -16.80 -9.76 2.99
CA LEU A 117 -17.07 -9.92 4.42
C LEU A 117 -18.55 -9.57 4.69
N PRO A 118 -19.43 -10.56 4.93
CA PRO A 118 -20.86 -10.32 5.04
C PRO A 118 -21.26 -9.48 6.26
N PHE A 119 -20.35 -9.36 7.24
CA PHE A 119 -20.54 -8.57 8.46
C PHE A 119 -20.00 -7.12 8.32
N LEU A 120 -19.34 -6.78 7.22
CA LEU A 120 -18.78 -5.45 7.01
C LEU A 120 -19.77 -4.59 6.23
N SER A 121 -20.36 -3.59 6.90
CA SER A 121 -21.28 -2.64 6.27
C SER A 121 -20.63 -1.29 5.95
N ARG A 122 -19.72 -0.82 6.80
CA ARG A 122 -19.06 0.48 6.66
C ARG A 122 -17.59 0.38 7.04
N TYR A 123 -16.73 1.09 6.29
CA TYR A 123 -15.29 1.07 6.45
C TYR A 123 -14.68 2.47 6.37
N CYS A 124 -13.64 2.73 7.16
CA CYS A 124 -12.86 3.95 7.11
C CYS A 124 -11.36 3.63 7.22
N ASN A 125 -10.57 4.17 6.30
CA ASN A 125 -9.12 4.16 6.36
C ASN A 125 -8.66 5.41 7.12
N LEU A 126 -8.14 5.23 8.34
CA LEU A 126 -7.73 6.33 9.22
C LEU A 126 -6.43 7.00 8.75
N GLN A 127 -5.53 6.26 8.09
CA GLN A 127 -4.32 6.83 7.52
C GLN A 127 -4.65 7.96 6.54
N SER A 128 -5.59 7.71 5.61
CA SER A 128 -6.02 8.73 4.65
C SER A 128 -6.66 9.94 5.33
N TYR A 129 -7.44 9.73 6.38
CA TYR A 129 -8.01 10.81 7.19
C TYR A 129 -6.93 11.66 7.87
N CYS A 130 -5.95 11.01 8.49
CA CYS A 130 -4.85 11.71 9.18
C CYS A 130 -3.91 12.41 8.18
N GLU A 131 -3.62 11.79 7.02
CA GLU A 131 -2.83 12.42 5.95
C GLU A 131 -3.46 13.72 5.47
N ASP A 132 -4.78 13.72 5.24
CA ASP A 132 -5.51 14.93 4.85
C ASP A 132 -5.51 15.97 5.99
N CYS A 133 -5.68 15.54 7.24
CA CYS A 133 -5.58 16.43 8.39
C CYS A 133 -4.19 17.08 8.55
N LEU A 134 -3.14 16.43 8.06
CA LEU A 134 -1.76 16.93 8.08
C LEU A 134 -1.35 17.64 6.80
N ASP A 135 -2.27 17.81 5.82
CA ASP A 135 -2.02 18.41 4.51
C ASP A 135 -0.92 17.68 3.70
N LEU A 136 -0.84 16.33 3.82
CA LEU A 136 0.19 15.49 3.20
C LEU A 136 -0.23 14.93 1.81
N HIS A 137 -1.09 15.62 1.07
CA HIS A 137 -1.68 15.18 -0.19
C HIS A 137 -0.67 14.81 -1.29
N ASP A 138 0.50 15.45 -1.31
CA ASP A 138 1.54 15.27 -2.33
C ASP A 138 2.66 14.31 -1.89
N SER A 139 2.52 13.67 -0.74
CA SER A 139 3.51 12.73 -0.23
C SER A 139 3.58 11.48 -1.12
N SER A 140 4.77 11.17 -1.63
CA SER A 140 5.01 9.93 -2.38
C SER A 140 5.08 8.69 -1.49
N CYS A 141 5.12 8.88 -0.17
CA CYS A 141 5.20 7.86 0.86
C CYS A 141 3.95 7.92 1.73
N GLN A 142 3.39 6.75 2.05
CA GLN A 142 2.30 6.63 3.00
C GLN A 142 2.79 6.96 4.42
N LEU A 143 1.96 7.64 5.20
CA LEU A 143 2.24 7.99 6.59
C LEU A 143 2.20 6.75 7.48
N GLY A 144 3.32 6.35 8.06
CA GLY A 144 3.35 5.28 9.07
C GLY A 144 2.69 5.70 10.38
N LEU A 145 2.12 4.74 11.14
CA LEU A 145 1.43 5.01 12.41
C LEU A 145 2.34 5.72 13.42
N GLY A 146 3.58 5.25 13.61
CA GLY A 146 4.56 5.88 14.50
C GLY A 146 4.90 7.31 14.07
N ALA A 147 5.10 7.56 12.76
CA ALA A 147 5.35 8.91 12.26
C ALA A 147 4.13 9.85 12.48
N CYS A 148 2.91 9.32 12.33
CA CYS A 148 1.70 10.07 12.64
C CYS A 148 1.63 10.43 14.13
N ALA A 149 1.94 9.48 15.01
CA ALA A 149 1.95 9.70 16.45
C ALA A 149 2.97 10.78 16.85
N GLU A 150 4.18 10.75 16.29
CA GLU A 150 5.19 11.80 16.50
C GLU A 150 4.67 13.18 16.05
N MET A 151 4.08 13.27 14.85
CA MET A 151 3.52 14.52 14.33
C MET A 151 2.31 15.01 15.13
N ALA A 152 1.55 14.10 15.72
CA ALA A 152 0.41 14.39 16.60
C ALA A 152 0.85 14.76 18.02
N GLY A 153 2.13 14.61 18.39
CA GLY A 153 2.64 14.83 19.74
C GLY A 153 2.15 13.77 20.75
N VAL A 154 1.81 12.57 20.27
CA VAL A 154 1.40 11.45 21.10
C VAL A 154 2.64 10.74 21.63
N ASP A 155 2.75 10.64 22.96
CA ASP A 155 3.79 9.80 23.58
C ASP A 155 3.37 8.34 23.51
N PHE A 156 4.14 7.55 22.78
CA PHE A 156 3.90 6.11 22.61
C PHE A 156 5.01 5.23 23.19
N SER A 157 5.87 5.80 24.02
CA SER A 157 7.00 5.08 24.66
C SER A 157 6.54 3.92 25.56
N GLU A 158 5.34 4.01 26.12
CA GLU A 158 4.76 2.97 26.99
C GLU A 158 3.99 1.88 26.24
N TYR A 159 3.74 2.04 24.92
CA TYR A 159 3.04 1.04 24.13
C TYR A 159 4.01 -0.08 23.70
N ASP A 160 3.65 -1.32 23.98
CA ASP A 160 4.36 -2.49 23.45
C ASP A 160 4.00 -2.68 21.98
N GLN A 161 4.63 -1.86 21.12
CA GLN A 161 4.38 -1.87 19.67
C GLN A 161 4.50 -3.29 19.10
N HIS A 162 3.75 -3.55 18.05
CA HIS A 162 3.62 -4.86 17.42
C HIS A 162 2.84 -5.90 18.25
N ARG A 163 1.90 -5.44 19.06
CA ARG A 163 0.76 -6.21 19.57
C ARG A 163 -0.50 -5.51 19.07
N ALA A 164 -1.36 -6.24 18.41
CA ALA A 164 -2.53 -5.68 17.73
C ALA A 164 -3.34 -4.69 18.59
N LEU A 165 -3.55 -5.01 19.86
CA LEU A 165 -4.30 -4.12 20.76
C LEU A 165 -3.53 -2.83 21.10
N ALA A 166 -2.21 -2.88 21.22
CA ALA A 166 -1.39 -1.68 21.50
C ALA A 166 -1.41 -0.73 20.29
N ASP A 167 -1.30 -1.27 19.08
CA ASP A 167 -1.35 -0.47 17.85
C ASP A 167 -2.76 0.10 17.60
N VAL A 168 -3.83 -0.58 18.02
CA VAL A 168 -5.20 -0.03 18.06
C VAL A 168 -5.31 1.19 18.97
N TYR A 169 -4.75 1.13 20.19
CA TYR A 169 -4.77 2.29 21.10
C TYR A 169 -3.94 3.45 20.56
N LEU A 170 -2.77 3.18 19.96
CA LEU A 170 -1.98 4.22 19.30
C LEU A 170 -2.74 4.85 18.13
N THR A 171 -3.44 4.04 17.33
CA THR A 171 -4.31 4.51 16.25
C THR A 171 -5.45 5.39 16.78
N LEU A 172 -6.05 5.02 17.92
CA LEU A 172 -7.09 5.81 18.59
C LEU A 172 -6.55 7.18 19.03
N GLU A 173 -5.36 7.22 19.64
CA GLU A 173 -4.77 8.50 20.06
C GLU A 173 -4.43 9.39 18.85
N CYS A 174 -3.90 8.83 17.76
CA CYS A 174 -3.73 9.57 16.50
C CYS A 174 -5.07 10.11 15.98
N MET A 175 -6.12 9.28 15.97
CA MET A 175 -7.46 9.70 15.56
C MET A 175 -7.98 10.85 16.44
N LYS A 176 -7.89 10.75 17.76
CA LYS A 176 -8.32 11.80 18.70
C LYS A 176 -7.62 13.12 18.48
N ALA A 177 -6.31 13.09 18.21
CA ALA A 177 -5.51 14.31 17.98
C ALA A 177 -5.99 15.12 16.77
N PHE A 178 -6.57 14.46 15.77
CA PHE A 178 -7.06 15.11 14.55
C PHE A 178 -8.59 15.16 14.44
N TYR A 179 -9.31 14.54 15.39
CA TYR A 179 -10.78 14.47 15.34
C TYR A 179 -11.41 15.86 15.36
N GLY A 180 -12.28 16.12 14.39
CA GLY A 180 -12.94 17.43 14.25
C GLY A 180 -12.16 18.45 13.41
N LYS A 181 -10.90 18.19 13.02
CA LYS A 181 -10.20 19.06 12.06
C LYS A 181 -10.87 19.04 10.68
N TYR A 182 -11.24 17.85 10.23
CA TYR A 182 -12.11 17.63 9.06
C TYR A 182 -13.29 16.73 9.43
N PRO A 183 -14.42 16.83 8.70
CA PRO A 183 -15.54 15.90 8.89
C PRO A 183 -15.09 14.45 8.56
N LEU A 184 -15.31 13.51 9.47
CA LEU A 184 -14.96 12.11 9.28
C LEU A 184 -15.88 11.40 8.24
N LYS A 185 -17.12 11.86 8.12
CA LYS A 185 -18.16 11.22 7.30
C LYS A 185 -17.75 10.94 5.84
N PRO A 186 -17.04 11.82 5.11
CA PRO A 186 -16.60 11.56 3.73
C PRO A 186 -15.62 10.40 3.60
N TYR A 187 -14.91 10.03 4.68
CA TYR A 187 -13.95 8.91 4.70
C TYR A 187 -14.62 7.57 4.99
N ILE A 188 -15.88 7.58 5.49
CA ILE A 188 -16.64 6.37 5.74
C ILE A 188 -17.27 5.90 4.42
N LYS A 189 -16.82 4.73 3.96
CA LYS A 189 -17.26 4.11 2.72
C LYS A 189 -18.31 3.06 2.99
N ASP A 190 -19.26 2.91 2.08
CA ASP A 190 -20.20 1.80 2.06
C ASP A 190 -19.47 0.55 1.57
N ALA A 191 -19.36 -0.45 2.45
CA ALA A 191 -18.67 -1.71 2.18
C ALA A 191 -19.64 -2.85 1.79
N VAL A 192 -20.92 -2.56 1.60
CA VAL A 192 -21.90 -3.56 1.10
C VAL A 192 -21.83 -3.66 -0.43
N CYS A 193 -21.50 -2.56 -1.13
CA CYS A 193 -21.53 -2.49 -2.57
C CYS A 193 -20.32 -3.21 -3.22
N ASP A 194 -20.53 -3.73 -4.43
CA ASP A 194 -19.50 -4.41 -5.22
C ASP A 194 -18.32 -3.51 -5.55
N GLU A 195 -18.61 -2.25 -5.88
CA GLU A 195 -17.61 -1.26 -6.24
C GLU A 195 -16.56 -1.05 -5.14
N PHE A 196 -16.94 -1.14 -3.86
CA PHE A 196 -16.00 -1.06 -2.73
C PHE A 196 -14.93 -2.15 -2.83
N TYR A 197 -15.34 -3.41 -3.02
CA TYR A 197 -14.41 -4.54 -3.14
C TYR A 197 -13.62 -4.51 -4.44
N ASP A 198 -14.27 -4.15 -5.55
CA ASP A 198 -13.60 -4.01 -6.85
C ASP A 198 -12.49 -2.97 -6.79
N ARG A 199 -12.74 -1.84 -6.14
CA ARG A 199 -11.76 -0.77 -5.90
C ARG A 199 -10.65 -1.22 -4.94
N LEU A 200 -11.01 -1.81 -3.81
CA LEU A 200 -10.06 -2.26 -2.79
C LEU A 200 -9.12 -3.34 -3.33
N LEU A 201 -9.64 -4.30 -4.09
CA LEU A 201 -8.88 -5.43 -4.61
C LEU A 201 -8.20 -5.13 -5.95
N PHE A 202 -8.44 -3.95 -6.54
CA PHE A 202 -7.82 -3.55 -7.78
C PHE A 202 -6.30 -3.40 -7.64
N LYS A 203 -5.57 -4.16 -8.44
CA LYS A 203 -4.11 -4.07 -8.46
C LYS A 203 -3.64 -3.09 -9.52
N ASN A 204 -3.13 -1.95 -9.09
CA ASN A 204 -2.49 -1.00 -9.98
C ASN A 204 -1.37 -1.67 -10.78
N HIS A 205 -1.38 -1.49 -12.09
CA HIS A 205 -0.38 -2.08 -12.98
C HIS A 205 0.07 -1.11 -14.06
N PHE A 206 1.28 -1.33 -14.59
CA PHE A 206 1.77 -0.54 -15.72
C PHE A 206 1.24 -1.13 -17.02
N VAL A 207 0.78 -0.24 -17.91
CA VAL A 207 0.37 -0.62 -19.25
C VAL A 207 1.60 -0.91 -20.09
N THR A 208 1.70 -2.11 -20.64
CA THR A 208 2.87 -2.59 -21.41
C THR A 208 2.61 -2.75 -22.90
N ASP A 209 1.34 -2.69 -23.33
CA ASP A 209 0.97 -2.65 -24.73
C ASP A 209 0.68 -1.21 -25.15
N ILE A 210 1.45 -0.70 -26.13
CA ILE A 210 1.29 0.64 -26.69
C ILE A 210 -0.02 0.86 -27.45
N ASN A 211 -0.70 -0.23 -27.83
CA ASN A 211 -1.99 -0.20 -28.49
C ASN A 211 -3.18 -0.37 -27.54
N SER A 212 -2.92 -0.50 -26.24
CA SER A 212 -3.97 -0.52 -25.23
C SER A 212 -4.81 0.76 -25.31
N PRO A 213 -6.13 0.68 -25.10
CA PRO A 213 -7.01 1.87 -25.00
C PRO A 213 -6.62 2.80 -23.82
N ASP A 214 -5.89 2.28 -22.85
CA ASP A 214 -5.37 3.04 -21.70
C ASP A 214 -4.13 3.88 -22.06
N VAL A 215 -3.60 3.80 -23.29
CA VAL A 215 -2.45 4.59 -23.75
C VAL A 215 -2.94 5.79 -24.56
N ASP A 216 -2.92 6.96 -23.95
CA ASP A 216 -3.12 8.23 -24.66
C ASP A 216 -1.85 8.61 -25.43
N LYS A 217 -1.87 8.39 -26.75
CA LYS A 217 -0.74 8.74 -27.61
C LYS A 217 -0.53 10.24 -27.76
N SER A 218 -1.53 11.07 -27.45
CA SER A 218 -1.44 12.53 -27.53
C SER A 218 -0.43 13.12 -26.53
N VAL A 219 -0.16 12.41 -25.42
CA VAL A 219 0.80 12.85 -24.40
C VAL A 219 2.22 12.36 -24.67
N MET A 220 2.44 11.55 -25.72
CA MET A 220 3.74 10.93 -26.03
C MET A 220 4.67 11.83 -26.88
N PHE A 221 4.52 13.13 -26.74
CA PHE A 221 5.36 14.14 -27.42
C PHE A 221 6.14 14.95 -26.38
N PHE A 222 7.26 15.53 -26.82
CA PHE A 222 8.12 16.35 -25.97
C PHE A 222 8.50 17.64 -26.68
N ASP A 223 8.68 18.69 -25.90
CA ASP A 223 9.30 19.93 -26.32
C ASP A 223 10.73 19.99 -25.81
N CYS A 224 11.59 20.71 -26.50
CA CYS A 224 12.99 20.91 -26.12
C CYS A 224 13.07 21.80 -24.88
N GLU A 225 13.73 21.31 -23.83
CA GLU A 225 13.89 22.07 -22.57
C GLU A 225 14.68 23.38 -22.76
N ASP A 226 15.57 23.48 -23.76
CA ASP A 226 16.39 24.67 -24.01
C ASP A 226 15.67 25.75 -24.83
N CYS A 227 14.89 25.37 -25.84
CA CYS A 227 14.30 26.33 -26.77
C CYS A 227 12.76 26.28 -26.89
N GLY A 228 12.11 25.37 -26.14
CA GLY A 228 10.66 25.23 -26.11
C GLY A 228 10.04 24.73 -27.42
N LYS A 229 10.82 24.30 -28.41
CA LYS A 229 10.29 23.85 -29.71
C LYS A 229 10.01 22.34 -29.69
N PRO A 230 8.99 21.87 -30.41
CA PRO A 230 8.67 20.46 -30.51
C PRO A 230 9.86 19.61 -30.97
N LEU A 231 10.09 18.49 -30.28
CA LEU A 231 11.10 17.52 -30.66
C LEU A 231 10.61 16.60 -31.78
N VAL A 232 11.53 16.17 -32.64
CA VAL A 232 11.26 15.18 -33.68
C VAL A 232 11.62 13.81 -33.17
N GLN A 233 10.68 12.88 -33.21
CA GLN A 233 10.91 11.47 -32.87
C GLN A 233 11.78 10.79 -33.91
N LEU A 234 12.87 10.14 -33.46
CA LEU A 234 13.86 9.47 -34.32
C LEU A 234 13.66 7.95 -34.38
N SER A 235 13.07 7.36 -33.35
CA SER A 235 12.89 5.92 -33.25
C SER A 235 11.45 5.55 -32.87
N LYS A 236 11.03 4.32 -33.21
CA LYS A 236 9.76 3.78 -32.73
C LYS A 236 9.80 3.63 -31.21
N TRP A 237 8.67 3.77 -30.56
CA TRP A 237 8.49 3.47 -29.14
C TRP A 237 8.80 2.02 -28.83
N ARG A 238 9.56 1.77 -27.79
CA ARG A 238 9.91 0.43 -27.29
C ARG A 238 9.62 0.35 -25.79
N LEU A 239 9.06 -0.76 -25.36
CA LEU A 239 8.87 -1.02 -23.93
C LEU A 239 10.22 -1.32 -23.27
N HIS A 240 10.54 -0.61 -22.19
CA HIS A 240 11.69 -0.84 -21.33
C HIS A 240 11.35 -0.51 -19.87
N ASN A 241 11.53 -1.49 -18.98
CA ASN A 241 11.25 -1.32 -17.54
C ASN A 241 9.91 -0.62 -17.24
N LYS A 242 8.81 -1.19 -17.73
CA LYS A 242 7.43 -0.69 -17.51
C LYS A 242 7.19 0.73 -18.07
N SER A 243 8.00 1.19 -19.01
CA SER A 243 7.87 2.51 -19.66
C SER A 243 8.13 2.38 -21.15
N PHE A 244 7.46 3.19 -21.94
CA PHE A 244 7.77 3.33 -23.36
C PHE A 244 8.90 4.34 -23.51
N THR A 245 9.91 4.00 -24.34
CA THR A 245 11.07 4.83 -24.60
C THR A 245 11.26 5.03 -26.10
N ALA A 246 11.63 6.26 -26.50
CA ALA A 246 11.99 6.58 -27.87
C ALA A 246 13.06 7.67 -27.89
N GLU A 247 13.84 7.73 -28.99
CA GLU A 247 14.84 8.78 -29.21
C GLU A 247 14.17 9.97 -29.94
N PHE A 248 14.63 11.15 -29.57
CA PHE A 248 14.16 12.42 -30.09
C PHE A 248 15.33 13.35 -30.44
N SER A 249 15.13 14.30 -31.32
CA SER A 249 16.08 15.36 -31.59
C SER A 249 15.39 16.72 -31.70
N CYS A 250 16.12 17.76 -31.30
CA CYS A 250 15.73 19.15 -31.56
C CYS A 250 16.38 19.61 -32.87
N LYS A 251 15.58 20.02 -33.85
CA LYS A 251 16.11 20.58 -35.11
C LYS A 251 16.83 21.92 -34.94
N TYR A 252 16.50 22.66 -33.89
CA TYR A 252 17.02 23.99 -33.61
C TYR A 252 18.33 23.94 -32.78
N CYS A 253 18.32 23.20 -31.66
CA CYS A 253 19.45 23.08 -30.77
C CYS A 253 20.41 21.95 -31.18
N ARG A 254 20.04 21.09 -32.15
CA ARG A 254 20.80 19.92 -32.62
C ARG A 254 21.15 18.88 -31.55
N LYS A 255 20.42 18.96 -30.40
CA LYS A 255 20.57 18.01 -29.29
C LYS A 255 19.70 16.76 -29.50
N LYS A 256 20.19 15.66 -28.95
CA LYS A 256 19.44 14.37 -28.93
C LYS A 256 18.95 14.07 -27.52
N PHE A 257 17.78 13.45 -27.42
CA PHE A 257 17.14 13.14 -26.15
C PHE A 257 16.58 11.72 -26.14
N ASN A 258 16.47 11.14 -24.95
CA ASN A 258 15.71 9.92 -24.69
C ASN A 258 14.43 10.32 -23.97
N GLY A 259 13.29 10.20 -24.65
CA GLY A 259 11.97 10.38 -24.06
C GLY A 259 11.48 9.07 -23.45
N ARG A 260 10.90 9.16 -22.24
CA ARG A 260 10.27 8.05 -21.53
C ARG A 260 8.89 8.47 -21.10
N VAL A 261 7.89 7.59 -21.37
CA VAL A 261 6.51 7.76 -20.92
C VAL A 261 6.05 6.45 -20.27
N SER A 262 5.45 6.53 -19.10
CA SER A 262 4.82 5.39 -18.44
C SER A 262 3.37 5.68 -18.13
N PHE A 263 2.53 4.68 -18.35
CA PHE A 263 1.10 4.70 -18.05
C PHE A 263 0.86 3.69 -16.93
N LYS A 264 0.34 4.15 -15.80
CA LYS A 264 -0.03 3.28 -14.68
C LYS A 264 -1.53 3.29 -14.53
N LYS A 265 -2.17 2.16 -14.83
CA LYS A 265 -3.60 1.95 -14.62
C LYS A 265 -3.89 1.87 -13.14
N LYS A 266 -4.74 2.76 -12.66
CA LYS A 266 -5.40 2.73 -11.37
C LYS A 266 -6.87 2.40 -11.58
N PHE A 267 -7.65 2.23 -10.54
CA PHE A 267 -9.06 1.87 -10.66
C PHE A 267 -9.84 2.87 -11.53
N ASP A 268 -9.75 4.17 -11.19
CA ASP A 268 -10.54 5.22 -11.87
C ASP A 268 -9.79 5.94 -12.99
N GLU A 269 -8.47 5.86 -13.04
CA GLU A 269 -7.65 6.69 -13.92
C GLU A 269 -6.43 5.96 -14.47
N VAL A 270 -5.84 6.58 -15.48
CA VAL A 270 -4.50 6.22 -15.94
C VAL A 270 -3.53 7.36 -15.60
N SER A 271 -2.65 7.10 -14.67
CA SER A 271 -1.60 8.06 -14.29
C SER A 271 -0.46 8.03 -15.31
N VAL A 272 -0.08 9.19 -15.83
CA VAL A 272 0.98 9.34 -16.83
C VAL A 272 2.21 10.01 -16.21
N LYS A 273 3.39 9.39 -16.37
CA LYS A 273 4.66 10.02 -16.01
C LYS A 273 5.52 10.16 -17.25
N LYS A 274 6.02 11.37 -17.50
CA LYS A 274 6.91 11.70 -18.62
C LYS A 274 8.28 12.09 -18.08
N LYS A 275 9.33 11.67 -18.78
CA LYS A 275 10.70 12.10 -18.50
C LYS A 275 11.45 12.26 -19.79
N LEU A 276 12.19 13.36 -19.93
CA LEU A 276 13.11 13.63 -21.02
C LEU A 276 14.53 13.70 -20.46
N ASN A 277 15.49 13.03 -21.10
CA ASN A 277 16.88 13.12 -20.69
C ASN A 277 17.74 13.43 -21.94
N GLU A 278 18.62 14.41 -21.84
CA GLU A 278 19.60 14.70 -22.90
C GLU A 278 20.55 13.50 -23.07
N LYS A 279 20.77 13.09 -24.31
CA LYS A 279 21.72 12.03 -24.65
C LYS A 279 23.10 12.63 -24.85
N VAL A 280 23.93 12.57 -23.81
CA VAL A 280 25.35 12.98 -23.93
C VAL A 280 26.08 11.91 -24.74
N GLU A 281 26.63 12.28 -25.89
CA GLU A 281 27.49 11.38 -26.65
C GLU A 281 28.79 11.17 -25.87
N LYS A 282 29.06 9.93 -25.43
CA LYS A 282 30.35 9.59 -24.85
C LYS A 282 31.40 9.81 -25.93
N LYS A 283 32.36 10.71 -25.70
CA LYS A 283 33.54 10.83 -26.54
C LYS A 283 34.25 9.47 -26.57
N PRO A 284 34.66 8.96 -27.76
CA PRO A 284 35.43 7.71 -27.82
C PRO A 284 36.70 7.88 -26.98
N GLU A 285 36.97 6.97 -26.06
CA GLU A 285 38.24 6.86 -25.37
C GLU A 285 39.31 6.56 -26.44
N ILE A 286 40.21 7.53 -26.69
CA ILE A 286 41.41 7.33 -27.50
C ILE A 286 42.28 6.40 -26.66
N LYS A 287 42.33 5.12 -27.00
CA LYS A 287 43.38 4.22 -26.48
C LYS A 287 44.70 4.67 -27.04
N GLU A 288 45.49 5.38 -26.26
CA GLU A 288 46.93 5.61 -26.55
C GLU A 288 47.61 4.23 -26.63
N GLN A 289 48.02 3.86 -27.83
CA GLN A 289 48.93 2.74 -28.02
C GLN A 289 50.30 3.17 -27.49
N VAL A 290 50.65 2.71 -26.30
CA VAL A 290 52.05 2.81 -25.83
C VAL A 290 52.88 1.84 -26.65
N ASN A 291 53.57 2.39 -27.65
CA ASN A 291 54.66 1.68 -28.34
C ASN A 291 55.82 1.52 -27.37
N THR A 292 55.98 0.35 -26.81
CA THR A 292 57.22 -0.08 -26.15
C THR A 292 58.25 -0.37 -27.24
N VAL A 293 59.12 0.59 -27.48
CA VAL A 293 60.39 0.38 -28.22
C VAL A 293 61.33 -0.39 -27.30
N SER A 294 61.53 -1.67 -27.59
CA SER A 294 62.64 -2.46 -27.02
C SER A 294 63.93 -2.01 -27.64
N ALA A 295 64.82 -1.43 -26.82
CA ALA A 295 66.23 -1.20 -27.16
C ALA A 295 67.07 -2.34 -26.58
N ASN A 296 67.93 -2.90 -27.44
CA ASN A 296 68.88 -3.96 -27.15
C ASN A 296 69.81 -3.67 -25.98
#